data_9a23031685af06d530e1b63e0844091d
#
_entry.id   9a23031685af06d530e1b63e0844091d
#
_cell.length_a   1.000
_cell.length_b   1.000
_cell.length_c   1.000
_cell.angle_alpha   90.00
_cell.angle_beta   90.00
_cell.angle_gamma   90.00
#
_symmetry.space_group_name_H-M   'P 1'
#
loop_
_entity.id
_entity.type
_entity.pdbx_description
1 polymer ?
#
loop_
_entity_poly.entity_id
_entity_poly.type
_entity_poly.pdbx_seq_one_letter_code
_entity_poly.pdbx_strand_id
1 'polypeptide(L)'
;MKEFIAHIRESREVQSHQDHSRNVAKLCGEACKSIGVEHVGYLAGLLHDMGKAHEKVQNHLWNQTSEKLNHATAGMRWIWNENKQKKPSYKLMAQIVSMAIGCHHSGLDNFISPKGEEDWEKRLASETAQQLYEGSVKAFLEQCMSVEEATELMHKAVTEVITLVKGINTEEATLAFFALSMVQRFLFGALVDADWTDTKCYMNGEKLPEPVCDQQRQEVWNRLSESVEQYIAAFPQKYAIDAERTRISNLCLQVAEQNDRGIYRLYVPTGGGKTLAGLRFCMRMAQKQNAQHVFYFSPYKSITTQNS
;
A
#
# COMPACT_ATOMS: atom_id res chain seq x y z
N MET A 1 -23.96 -18.60 -16.95
CA MET A 1 -23.91 -18.20 -15.52
C MET A 1 -24.02 -16.70 -15.46
N LYS A 2 -24.67 -16.13 -14.44
CA LYS A 2 -24.75 -14.67 -14.27
C LYS A 2 -23.36 -14.20 -13.82
N GLU A 3 -22.80 -13.21 -14.49
CA GLU A 3 -21.51 -12.63 -14.16
C GLU A 3 -21.58 -11.94 -12.79
N PHE A 4 -20.58 -12.18 -11.92
CA PHE A 4 -20.48 -11.52 -10.63
C PHE A 4 -19.91 -10.12 -10.79
N ILE A 5 -20.45 -9.18 -10.02
CA ILE A 5 -20.08 -7.78 -10.07
C ILE A 5 -19.32 -7.35 -8.82
N ALA A 6 -18.41 -6.39 -8.98
CA ALA A 6 -17.72 -5.73 -7.89
C ALA A 6 -18.35 -4.38 -7.55
N HIS A 7 -18.65 -3.56 -8.56
CA HIS A 7 -19.18 -2.21 -8.42
C HIS A 7 -20.28 -1.92 -9.45
N ILE A 8 -21.17 -0.99 -9.10
CA ILE A 8 -22.25 -0.46 -9.98
C ILE A 8 -22.19 1.06 -9.95
N ARG A 9 -22.08 1.68 -11.12
CA ARG A 9 -22.21 3.14 -11.28
C ARG A 9 -23.65 3.59 -11.16
N GLU A 10 -23.86 4.89 -10.98
CA GLU A 10 -25.20 5.52 -11.06
C GLU A 10 -25.87 5.29 -12.43
N SER A 11 -25.09 5.23 -13.50
CA SER A 11 -25.54 4.87 -14.85
C SER A 11 -26.04 3.42 -15.00
N ARG A 12 -25.96 2.59 -13.96
CA ARG A 12 -26.23 1.15 -13.96
C ARG A 12 -25.20 0.31 -14.72
N GLU A 13 -24.10 0.88 -15.17
CA GLU A 13 -22.96 0.11 -15.66
C GLU A 13 -22.31 -0.66 -14.51
N VAL A 14 -21.87 -1.89 -14.79
CA VAL A 14 -21.29 -2.79 -13.80
C VAL A 14 -19.83 -3.08 -14.10
N GLN A 15 -19.02 -3.12 -13.08
CA GLN A 15 -17.67 -3.70 -13.15
C GLN A 15 -17.75 -5.17 -12.76
N SER A 16 -17.19 -6.05 -13.59
CA SER A 16 -17.12 -7.46 -13.23
C SER A 16 -16.21 -7.67 -12.02
N HIS A 17 -16.55 -8.66 -11.20
CA HIS A 17 -15.72 -9.05 -10.06
C HIS A 17 -14.34 -9.54 -10.52
N GLN A 18 -14.29 -10.23 -11.66
CA GLN A 18 -13.05 -10.70 -12.27
C GLN A 18 -12.14 -9.52 -12.65
N ASP A 19 -12.67 -8.52 -13.37
CA ASP A 19 -11.88 -7.36 -13.79
C ASP A 19 -11.35 -6.58 -12.59
N HIS A 20 -12.20 -6.30 -11.60
CA HIS A 20 -11.78 -5.63 -10.37
C HIS A 20 -10.65 -6.39 -9.68
N SER A 21 -10.84 -7.68 -9.40
CA SER A 21 -9.83 -8.51 -8.73
C SER A 21 -8.51 -8.54 -9.51
N ARG A 22 -8.56 -8.66 -10.85
CA ARG A 22 -7.38 -8.66 -11.72
C ARG A 22 -6.66 -7.31 -11.74
N ASN A 23 -7.40 -6.22 -11.80
CA ASN A 23 -6.86 -4.86 -11.78
C ASN A 23 -6.15 -4.58 -10.44
N VAL A 24 -6.81 -4.88 -9.32
CA VAL A 24 -6.23 -4.72 -7.98
C VAL A 24 -5.00 -5.61 -7.80
N ALA A 25 -5.04 -6.86 -8.29
CA ALA A 25 -3.89 -7.75 -8.28
C ALA A 25 -2.69 -7.15 -9.04
N LYS A 26 -2.91 -6.63 -10.24
CA LYS A 26 -1.87 -6.01 -11.05
C LYS A 26 -1.27 -4.78 -10.36
N LEU A 27 -2.09 -3.87 -9.88
CA LEU A 27 -1.65 -2.65 -9.21
C LEU A 27 -0.87 -2.97 -7.92
N CYS A 28 -1.40 -3.85 -7.08
CA CYS A 28 -0.76 -4.25 -5.82
C CYS A 28 0.55 -5.01 -6.08
N GLY A 29 0.58 -5.91 -7.07
CA GLY A 29 1.79 -6.62 -7.48
C GLY A 29 2.88 -5.67 -7.95
N GLU A 30 2.57 -4.73 -8.84
CA GLU A 30 3.53 -3.76 -9.36
C GLU A 30 4.11 -2.88 -8.22
N ALA A 31 3.27 -2.42 -7.29
CA ALA A 31 3.75 -1.69 -6.11
C ALA A 31 4.72 -2.54 -5.27
N CYS A 32 4.38 -3.82 -5.03
CA CYS A 32 5.17 -4.75 -4.22
C CYS A 32 6.47 -5.22 -4.90
N LYS A 33 6.61 -5.05 -6.21
CA LYS A 33 7.81 -5.39 -6.97
C LYS A 33 9.06 -4.66 -6.48
N SER A 34 8.90 -3.42 -6.06
CA SER A 34 10.00 -2.59 -5.53
C SER A 34 10.71 -3.17 -4.31
N ILE A 35 10.04 -4.06 -3.57
CA ILE A 35 10.57 -4.76 -2.39
C ILE A 35 10.72 -6.27 -2.61
N GLY A 36 10.60 -6.74 -3.86
CA GLY A 36 10.84 -8.13 -4.25
C GLY A 36 9.73 -9.11 -3.86
N VAL A 37 8.49 -8.65 -3.67
CA VAL A 37 7.32 -9.47 -3.30
C VAL A 37 6.12 -9.21 -4.23
N GLU A 38 6.39 -9.16 -5.53
CA GLU A 38 5.41 -8.89 -6.59
C GLU A 38 4.24 -9.89 -6.56
N HIS A 39 4.55 -11.19 -6.51
CA HIS A 39 3.51 -12.23 -6.52
C HIS A 39 2.75 -12.32 -5.20
N VAL A 40 3.38 -11.95 -4.07
CA VAL A 40 2.67 -11.80 -2.79
C VAL A 40 1.64 -10.69 -2.88
N GLY A 41 2.02 -9.53 -3.46
CA GLY A 41 1.11 -8.41 -3.71
C GLY A 41 -0.01 -8.77 -4.69
N TYR A 42 0.35 -9.42 -5.80
CA TYR A 42 -0.62 -9.88 -6.80
C TYR A 42 -1.65 -10.83 -6.19
N LEU A 43 -1.20 -11.81 -5.39
CA LEU A 43 -2.07 -12.77 -4.72
C LEU A 43 -2.99 -12.08 -3.70
N ALA A 44 -2.49 -11.12 -2.92
CA ALA A 44 -3.29 -10.35 -2.00
C ALA A 44 -4.39 -9.56 -2.72
N GLY A 45 -4.04 -8.86 -3.80
CA GLY A 45 -4.98 -8.11 -4.62
C GLY A 45 -6.02 -8.99 -5.30
N LEU A 46 -5.63 -10.17 -5.80
CA LEU A 46 -6.56 -11.09 -6.45
C LEU A 46 -7.61 -11.66 -5.49
N LEU A 47 -7.22 -11.92 -4.25
CA LEU A 47 -8.06 -12.61 -3.26
C LEU A 47 -8.83 -11.67 -2.31
N HIS A 48 -8.52 -10.36 -2.29
CA HIS A 48 -9.01 -9.46 -1.25
C HIS A 48 -10.53 -9.45 -1.09
N ASP A 49 -11.22 -9.50 -2.21
CA ASP A 49 -12.66 -9.42 -2.33
C ASP A 49 -13.34 -10.76 -2.70
N MET A 50 -12.68 -11.88 -2.47
CA MET A 50 -13.23 -13.22 -2.77
C MET A 50 -14.68 -13.40 -2.26
N GLY A 51 -15.00 -12.79 -1.13
CA GLY A 51 -16.33 -12.84 -0.53
C GLY A 51 -17.44 -12.20 -1.37
N LYS A 52 -17.08 -11.28 -2.28
CA LYS A 52 -18.06 -10.70 -3.23
C LYS A 52 -18.64 -11.76 -4.19
N ALA A 53 -17.97 -12.89 -4.41
CA ALA A 53 -18.50 -13.98 -5.21
C ALA A 53 -19.68 -14.74 -4.54
N HIS A 54 -20.01 -14.45 -3.29
CA HIS A 54 -21.13 -15.10 -2.60
C HIS A 54 -22.48 -14.55 -3.09
N GLU A 55 -23.46 -15.44 -3.31
CA GLU A 55 -24.78 -15.06 -3.81
C GLU A 55 -25.47 -13.97 -2.97
N LYS A 56 -25.39 -14.05 -1.64
CA LYS A 56 -25.93 -13.01 -0.74
C LYS A 56 -25.30 -11.65 -1.00
N VAL A 57 -23.99 -11.59 -1.20
CA VAL A 57 -23.28 -10.35 -1.48
C VAL A 57 -23.67 -9.83 -2.88
N GLN A 58 -23.77 -10.69 -3.87
CA GLN A 58 -24.25 -10.32 -5.20
C GLN A 58 -25.66 -9.75 -5.15
N ASN A 59 -26.56 -10.39 -4.42
CA ASN A 59 -27.93 -9.88 -4.25
C ASN A 59 -27.95 -8.53 -3.53
N HIS A 60 -27.08 -8.33 -2.53
CA HIS A 60 -26.90 -7.03 -1.87
C HIS A 60 -26.42 -5.95 -2.84
N LEU A 61 -25.41 -6.23 -3.67
CA LEU A 61 -24.86 -5.30 -4.65
C LEU A 61 -25.91 -4.91 -5.71
N TRP A 62 -26.64 -5.89 -6.27
CA TRP A 62 -27.67 -5.65 -7.28
C TRP A 62 -28.85 -4.86 -6.75
N ASN A 63 -29.30 -5.13 -5.53
CA ASN A 63 -30.47 -4.52 -4.91
C ASN A 63 -30.15 -3.30 -4.05
N GLN A 64 -28.86 -2.99 -3.85
CA GLN A 64 -28.37 -1.86 -3.02
C GLN A 64 -29.02 -1.86 -1.61
N THR A 65 -29.07 -3.01 -0.96
CA THR A 65 -29.62 -3.14 0.40
C THR A 65 -28.68 -2.51 1.44
N SER A 66 -29.19 -2.25 2.65
CA SER A 66 -28.38 -1.65 3.74
C SER A 66 -27.64 -2.67 4.61
N GLU A 67 -27.70 -3.96 4.28
CA GLU A 67 -27.06 -5.01 5.06
C GLU A 67 -25.53 -4.91 4.96
N LYS A 68 -24.83 -4.97 6.09
CA LYS A 68 -23.37 -5.00 6.14
C LYS A 68 -22.87 -6.45 6.07
N LEU A 69 -22.36 -6.86 4.92
CA LEU A 69 -21.78 -8.18 4.71
C LEU A 69 -20.25 -8.08 4.72
N ASN A 70 -19.60 -8.86 5.59
CA ASN A 70 -18.14 -8.90 5.64
C ASN A 70 -17.60 -9.86 4.57
N HIS A 71 -17.22 -9.32 3.41
CA HIS A 71 -16.68 -10.08 2.28
C HIS A 71 -15.15 -10.24 2.31
N ALA A 72 -14.44 -9.47 3.12
CA ALA A 72 -12.97 -9.52 3.19
C ALA A 72 -12.42 -10.83 3.78
N THR A 73 -13.19 -11.47 4.66
CA THR A 73 -12.72 -12.65 5.40
C THR A 73 -12.67 -13.94 4.59
N ALA A 74 -13.36 -14.04 3.46
CA ALA A 74 -13.37 -15.26 2.64
C ALA A 74 -11.99 -15.53 2.04
N GLY A 75 -11.37 -14.55 1.39
CA GLY A 75 -10.00 -14.66 0.84
C GLY A 75 -8.94 -14.87 1.92
N MET A 76 -9.05 -14.14 3.04
CA MET A 76 -8.20 -14.33 4.22
C MET A 76 -8.20 -15.80 4.69
N ARG A 77 -9.40 -16.37 4.85
CA ARG A 77 -9.58 -17.75 5.34
C ARG A 77 -9.13 -18.79 4.32
N TRP A 78 -9.39 -18.54 3.04
CA TRP A 78 -9.00 -19.45 1.98
C TRP A 78 -7.48 -19.61 1.89
N ILE A 79 -6.73 -18.53 1.77
CA ILE A 79 -5.27 -18.59 1.65
C ILE A 79 -4.63 -19.26 2.88
N TRP A 80 -5.18 -19.02 4.08
CA TRP A 80 -4.71 -19.68 5.29
C TRP A 80 -5.00 -21.17 5.28
N ASN A 81 -6.24 -21.59 4.98
CA ASN A 81 -6.63 -22.99 4.98
C ASN A 81 -5.85 -23.83 3.97
N GLU A 82 -5.58 -23.28 2.79
CA GLU A 82 -4.78 -23.93 1.75
C GLU A 82 -3.31 -24.15 2.15
N ASN A 83 -2.80 -23.41 3.13
CA ASN A 83 -1.36 -23.38 3.42
C ASN A 83 -0.98 -23.75 4.86
N LYS A 84 -1.91 -23.74 5.81
CA LYS A 84 -1.63 -23.95 7.26
C LYS A 84 -0.99 -25.29 7.60
N GLN A 85 -1.15 -26.32 6.77
CA GLN A 85 -0.55 -27.64 6.96
C GLN A 85 0.70 -27.86 6.09
N LYS A 86 1.10 -26.87 5.29
CA LYS A 86 2.31 -26.94 4.46
C LYS A 86 3.56 -26.52 5.24
N LYS A 87 4.70 -26.46 4.54
CA LYS A 87 6.00 -26.04 5.10
C LYS A 87 5.93 -24.63 5.72
N PRO A 88 6.81 -24.28 6.68
CA PRO A 88 6.80 -22.98 7.37
C PRO A 88 6.76 -21.76 6.44
N SER A 89 7.45 -21.81 5.30
CA SER A 89 7.43 -20.73 4.31
C SER A 89 6.05 -20.47 3.69
N TYR A 90 5.26 -21.52 3.47
CA TYR A 90 3.88 -21.39 3.00
C TYR A 90 2.98 -20.78 4.09
N LYS A 91 3.17 -21.22 5.34
CA LYS A 91 2.44 -20.64 6.48
C LYS A 91 2.73 -19.15 6.62
N LEU A 92 4.00 -18.76 6.56
CA LEU A 92 4.41 -17.35 6.67
C LEU A 92 3.82 -16.52 5.52
N MET A 93 3.92 -16.98 4.27
CA MET A 93 3.29 -16.33 3.13
C MET A 93 1.79 -16.15 3.34
N ALA A 94 1.11 -17.23 3.76
CA ALA A 94 -0.34 -17.19 4.01
C ALA A 94 -0.71 -16.25 5.17
N GLN A 95 0.09 -16.16 6.21
CA GLN A 95 -0.10 -15.21 7.30
C GLN A 95 -0.01 -13.77 6.80
N ILE A 96 1.05 -13.44 6.04
CA ILE A 96 1.28 -12.10 5.48
C ILE A 96 0.10 -11.70 4.57
N VAL A 97 -0.27 -12.56 3.63
CA VAL A 97 -1.36 -12.28 2.68
C VAL A 97 -2.72 -12.19 3.38
N SER A 98 -3.03 -13.15 4.25
CA SER A 98 -4.33 -13.20 4.93
C SER A 98 -4.57 -12.00 5.83
N MET A 99 -3.53 -11.51 6.52
CA MET A 99 -3.64 -10.32 7.36
C MET A 99 -3.94 -9.07 6.54
N ALA A 100 -3.24 -8.87 5.41
CA ALA A 100 -3.50 -7.75 4.53
C ALA A 100 -4.94 -7.77 4.01
N ILE A 101 -5.40 -8.94 3.52
CA ILE A 101 -6.76 -9.13 3.02
C ILE A 101 -7.79 -8.88 4.13
N GLY A 102 -7.65 -9.52 5.29
CA GLY A 102 -8.63 -9.42 6.35
C GLY A 102 -8.82 -8.02 6.92
N CYS A 103 -7.83 -7.14 6.74
CA CYS A 103 -7.78 -5.80 7.32
C CYS A 103 -8.09 -4.67 6.33
N HIS A 104 -8.19 -4.91 5.01
CA HIS A 104 -8.21 -3.85 4.00
C HIS A 104 -9.35 -2.84 4.14
N HIS A 105 -10.45 -3.19 4.79
CA HIS A 105 -11.57 -2.28 5.11
C HIS A 105 -11.53 -1.69 6.54
N SER A 106 -10.60 -2.10 7.40
CA SER A 106 -10.62 -1.66 8.81
C SER A 106 -9.35 -0.93 9.20
N GLY A 107 -8.25 -1.32 9.00
CA GLY A 107 -6.95 -0.91 9.50
C GLY A 107 -6.17 -2.15 9.90
N LEU A 108 -4.85 -2.08 9.77
CA LEU A 108 -4.00 -3.23 10.03
C LEU A 108 -3.98 -3.56 11.53
N ASP A 109 -4.51 -4.72 11.87
CA ASP A 109 -4.48 -5.26 13.23
C ASP A 109 -3.08 -5.77 13.59
N ASN A 110 -2.86 -6.02 14.86
CA ASN A 110 -1.68 -6.76 15.31
C ASN A 110 -1.95 -8.27 15.21
N PHE A 111 -0.90 -9.05 14.92
CA PHE A 111 -0.99 -10.51 15.04
C PHE A 111 -1.30 -10.90 16.48
N ILE A 112 -0.52 -10.33 17.41
CA ILE A 112 -0.71 -10.46 18.84
C ILE A 112 -0.91 -9.06 19.39
N SER A 113 -2.03 -8.82 20.07
CA SER A 113 -2.32 -7.54 20.71
C SER A 113 -1.35 -7.25 21.86
N PRO A 114 -1.24 -6.00 22.33
CA PRO A 114 -0.46 -5.67 23.53
C PRO A 114 -0.90 -6.43 24.78
N LYS A 115 -2.10 -7.01 24.77
CA LYS A 115 -2.63 -7.85 25.85
C LYS A 115 -2.32 -9.34 25.68
N GLY A 116 -1.57 -9.72 24.63
CA GLY A 116 -1.25 -11.12 24.33
C GLY A 116 -2.37 -11.88 23.63
N GLU A 117 -3.39 -11.21 23.10
CA GLU A 117 -4.50 -11.84 22.40
C GLU A 117 -4.19 -11.96 20.90
N GLU A 118 -4.58 -13.07 20.31
CA GLU A 118 -4.37 -13.36 18.88
C GLU A 118 -5.51 -12.79 18.04
N ASP A 119 -5.48 -11.48 17.76
CA ASP A 119 -6.54 -10.77 17.06
C ASP A 119 -6.75 -11.31 15.64
N TRP A 120 -5.68 -11.76 14.98
CA TRP A 120 -5.72 -12.39 13.66
C TRP A 120 -6.52 -13.71 13.68
N GLU A 121 -6.30 -14.59 14.68
CA GLU A 121 -7.04 -15.86 14.81
C GLU A 121 -8.52 -15.62 15.14
N LYS A 122 -8.83 -14.63 15.98
CA LYS A 122 -10.21 -14.25 16.26
C LYS A 122 -10.94 -13.82 14.98
N ARG A 123 -10.28 -13.06 14.10
CA ARG A 123 -10.84 -12.67 12.82
C ARG A 123 -11.08 -13.86 11.90
N LEU A 124 -10.13 -14.80 11.81
CA LEU A 124 -10.28 -16.05 11.06
C LEU A 124 -11.42 -16.92 11.56
N ALA A 125 -11.64 -16.96 12.87
CA ALA A 125 -12.65 -17.80 13.51
C ALA A 125 -14.04 -17.15 13.57
N SER A 126 -14.21 -15.89 13.13
CA SER A 126 -15.49 -15.19 13.23
C SER A 126 -16.61 -15.90 12.47
N GLU A 127 -17.83 -15.90 13.03
CA GLU A 127 -19.02 -16.52 12.40
C GLU A 127 -19.30 -15.92 11.02
N THR A 128 -19.13 -14.61 10.86
CA THR A 128 -19.30 -13.92 9.58
C THR A 128 -18.30 -14.40 8.53
N ALA A 129 -17.07 -14.75 8.94
CA ALA A 129 -16.07 -15.34 8.06
C ALA A 129 -16.51 -16.73 7.57
N GLN A 130 -17.26 -17.47 8.37
CA GLN A 130 -17.73 -18.80 8.02
C GLN A 130 -18.95 -18.78 7.10
N GLN A 131 -19.89 -17.87 7.33
CA GLN A 131 -21.16 -17.81 6.62
C GLN A 131 -21.03 -17.59 5.11
N LEU A 132 -20.02 -16.83 4.66
CA LEU A 132 -19.81 -16.53 3.25
C LEU A 132 -18.73 -17.39 2.60
N TYR A 133 -18.01 -18.22 3.37
CA TYR A 133 -16.77 -18.86 2.93
C TYR A 133 -16.98 -19.87 1.79
N GLU A 134 -17.76 -20.92 2.04
CA GLU A 134 -17.87 -22.05 1.10
C GLU A 134 -18.46 -21.63 -0.26
N GLY A 135 -19.54 -20.86 -0.23
CA GLY A 135 -20.17 -20.34 -1.44
C GLY A 135 -19.27 -19.41 -2.22
N SER A 136 -18.50 -18.54 -1.52
CA SER A 136 -17.56 -17.63 -2.15
C SER A 136 -16.40 -18.34 -2.85
N VAL A 137 -15.78 -19.30 -2.17
CA VAL A 137 -14.59 -20.02 -2.69
C VAL A 137 -14.93 -20.72 -4.00
N LYS A 138 -16.01 -21.53 -4.01
CA LYS A 138 -16.42 -22.24 -5.22
C LYS A 138 -16.67 -21.29 -6.38
N ALA A 139 -17.49 -20.27 -6.14
CA ALA A 139 -17.88 -19.32 -7.17
C ALA A 139 -16.70 -18.48 -7.69
N PHE A 140 -15.79 -18.10 -6.81
CA PHE A 140 -14.58 -17.35 -7.18
C PHE A 140 -13.64 -18.18 -8.04
N LEU A 141 -13.40 -19.44 -7.67
CA LEU A 141 -12.55 -20.35 -8.44
C LEU A 141 -13.15 -20.75 -9.79
N GLU A 142 -14.47 -20.68 -9.94
CA GLU A 142 -15.13 -20.91 -11.23
C GLU A 142 -15.06 -19.71 -12.19
N GLN A 143 -15.00 -18.48 -11.69
CA GLN A 143 -15.12 -17.29 -12.52
C GLN A 143 -13.87 -16.40 -12.55
N CYS A 144 -13.12 -16.30 -11.46
CA CYS A 144 -12.03 -15.32 -11.35
C CYS A 144 -10.64 -15.95 -11.46
N MET A 145 -10.44 -17.18 -11.00
CA MET A 145 -9.12 -17.82 -10.93
C MET A 145 -9.25 -19.33 -10.87
N SER A 146 -8.51 -20.08 -11.70
CA SER A 146 -8.47 -21.55 -11.59
C SER A 146 -7.63 -22.02 -10.40
N VAL A 147 -7.82 -23.26 -9.97
CA VAL A 147 -7.03 -23.89 -8.89
C VAL A 147 -5.57 -24.01 -9.30
N GLU A 148 -5.30 -24.31 -10.57
CA GLU A 148 -3.94 -24.39 -11.13
C GLU A 148 -3.24 -23.05 -11.09
N GLU A 149 -3.91 -21.97 -11.50
CA GLU A 149 -3.39 -20.60 -11.43
C GLU A 149 -3.10 -20.21 -9.98
N ALA A 150 -4.01 -20.50 -9.07
CA ALA A 150 -3.82 -20.25 -7.64
C ALA A 150 -2.58 -20.97 -7.09
N THR A 151 -2.40 -22.23 -7.46
CA THR A 151 -1.27 -23.04 -7.02
C THR A 151 0.04 -22.47 -7.54
N GLU A 152 0.12 -22.09 -8.81
CA GLU A 152 1.30 -21.48 -9.41
C GLU A 152 1.65 -20.14 -8.74
N LEU A 153 0.67 -19.28 -8.52
CA LEU A 153 0.86 -18.00 -7.84
C LEU A 153 1.35 -18.18 -6.40
N MET A 154 0.78 -19.12 -5.64
CA MET A 154 1.26 -19.43 -4.29
C MET A 154 2.71 -19.93 -4.30
N HIS A 155 3.13 -20.74 -5.26
CA HIS A 155 4.53 -21.16 -5.39
C HIS A 155 5.48 -19.99 -5.65
N LYS A 156 5.11 -19.07 -6.55
CA LYS A 156 5.89 -17.86 -6.82
C LYS A 156 5.99 -16.97 -5.58
N ALA A 157 4.85 -16.70 -4.92
CA ALA A 157 4.79 -15.90 -3.70
C ALA A 157 5.64 -16.49 -2.55
N VAL A 158 5.60 -17.82 -2.36
CA VAL A 158 6.44 -18.50 -1.36
C VAL A 158 7.93 -18.36 -1.69
N THR A 159 8.31 -18.43 -2.97
CA THR A 159 9.70 -18.25 -3.40
C THR A 159 10.19 -16.84 -3.08
N GLU A 160 9.37 -15.83 -3.30
CA GLU A 160 9.66 -14.44 -2.92
C GLU A 160 9.83 -14.29 -1.40
N VAL A 161 8.92 -14.86 -0.60
CA VAL A 161 9.01 -14.83 0.86
C VAL A 161 10.29 -15.52 1.37
N ILE A 162 10.67 -16.66 0.79
CA ILE A 162 11.94 -17.33 1.13
C ILE A 162 13.14 -16.43 0.82
N THR A 163 13.14 -15.80 -0.35
CA THR A 163 14.21 -14.88 -0.77
C THR A 163 14.29 -13.67 0.15
N LEU A 164 13.15 -13.07 0.48
CA LEU A 164 13.04 -11.96 1.41
C LEU A 164 13.61 -12.31 2.78
N VAL A 165 13.18 -13.43 3.37
CA VAL A 165 13.64 -13.88 4.70
C VAL A 165 15.14 -14.13 4.71
N LYS A 166 15.70 -14.75 3.66
CA LYS A 166 17.14 -14.94 3.51
C LYS A 166 17.91 -13.63 3.38
N GLY A 167 17.28 -12.61 2.80
CA GLY A 167 17.85 -11.26 2.65
C GLY A 167 17.84 -10.44 3.95
N ILE A 168 17.05 -10.83 4.96
CA ILE A 168 17.08 -10.19 6.28
C ILE A 168 18.36 -10.66 7.00
N ASN A 169 19.41 -9.86 6.86
CA ASN A 169 20.73 -10.16 7.42
C ASN A 169 20.81 -9.75 8.89
N THR A 170 20.19 -10.53 9.77
CA THR A 170 20.29 -10.33 11.23
C THR A 170 20.13 -11.66 11.96
N GLU A 171 20.93 -11.87 12.98
CA GLU A 171 20.78 -12.98 13.94
C GLU A 171 19.78 -12.64 15.06
N GLU A 172 19.40 -11.37 15.17
CA GLU A 172 18.45 -10.87 16.16
C GLU A 172 17.01 -11.09 15.73
N ALA A 173 16.30 -12.00 16.39
CA ALA A 173 14.92 -12.34 16.08
C ALA A 173 14.00 -11.10 16.08
N THR A 174 14.19 -10.16 17.01
CA THR A 174 13.42 -8.92 17.13
C THR A 174 13.54 -8.06 15.88
N LEU A 175 14.76 -7.92 15.32
CA LEU A 175 14.97 -7.15 14.09
C LEU A 175 14.39 -7.86 12.87
N ALA A 176 14.47 -9.19 12.83
CA ALA A 176 13.83 -9.98 11.76
C ALA A 176 12.31 -9.82 11.78
N PHE A 177 11.67 -9.90 12.94
CA PHE A 177 10.23 -9.66 13.07
C PHE A 177 9.85 -8.22 12.74
N PHE A 178 10.67 -7.24 13.12
CA PHE A 178 10.47 -5.86 12.74
C PHE A 178 10.50 -5.69 11.21
N ALA A 179 11.49 -6.25 10.53
CA ALA A 179 11.59 -6.21 9.08
C ALA A 179 10.35 -6.83 8.40
N LEU A 180 9.91 -8.01 8.85
CA LEU A 180 8.69 -8.65 8.36
C LEU A 180 7.44 -7.80 8.63
N SER A 181 7.36 -7.11 9.77
CA SER A 181 6.25 -6.21 10.08
C SER A 181 6.22 -5.00 9.13
N MET A 182 7.37 -4.52 8.68
CA MET A 182 7.44 -3.45 7.67
C MET A 182 6.96 -3.93 6.30
N VAL A 183 7.33 -5.15 5.89
CA VAL A 183 6.80 -5.77 4.66
C VAL A 183 5.28 -5.93 4.73
N GLN A 184 4.76 -6.38 5.89
CA GLN A 184 3.32 -6.49 6.12
C GLN A 184 2.59 -5.16 5.97
N ARG A 185 3.15 -4.08 6.54
CA ARG A 185 2.59 -2.72 6.44
C ARG A 185 2.63 -2.20 5.01
N PHE A 186 3.72 -2.48 4.28
CA PHE A 186 3.86 -2.10 2.89
C PHE A 186 2.83 -2.81 2.02
N LEU A 187 2.71 -4.14 2.15
CA LEU A 187 1.71 -4.94 1.43
C LEU A 187 0.28 -4.44 1.70
N PHE A 188 -0.04 -4.20 2.97
CA PHE A 188 -1.35 -3.67 3.36
C PHE A 188 -1.64 -2.31 2.69
N GLY A 189 -0.67 -1.38 2.74
CA GLY A 189 -0.80 -0.08 2.08
C GLY A 189 -0.96 -0.19 0.57
N ALA A 190 -0.17 -1.06 -0.07
CA ALA A 190 -0.24 -1.32 -1.51
C ALA A 190 -1.59 -1.93 -1.91
N LEU A 191 -2.14 -2.84 -1.11
CA LEU A 191 -3.45 -3.43 -1.35
C LEU A 191 -4.57 -2.40 -1.26
N VAL A 192 -4.59 -1.60 -0.19
CA VAL A 192 -5.61 -0.56 0.02
C VAL A 192 -5.55 0.50 -1.10
N ASP A 193 -4.35 0.95 -1.46
CA ASP A 193 -4.15 1.92 -2.54
C ASP A 193 -4.63 1.36 -3.90
N ALA A 194 -4.32 0.09 -4.19
CA ALA A 194 -4.73 -0.58 -5.43
C ALA A 194 -6.26 -0.71 -5.52
N ASP A 195 -6.93 -1.14 -4.45
CA ASP A 195 -8.39 -1.28 -4.37
C ASP A 195 -9.08 0.07 -4.56
N TRP A 196 -8.64 1.09 -3.85
CA TRP A 196 -9.18 2.45 -3.97
C TRP A 196 -8.94 3.05 -5.35
N THR A 197 -7.78 2.80 -5.94
CA THR A 197 -7.43 3.30 -7.28
C THR A 197 -8.31 2.69 -8.34
N ASP A 198 -8.48 1.36 -8.36
CA ASP A 198 -9.35 0.70 -9.33
C ASP A 198 -10.80 1.13 -9.15
N THR A 199 -11.30 1.13 -7.91
CA THR A 199 -12.67 1.58 -7.60
C THR A 199 -12.91 3.01 -8.05
N LYS A 200 -12.01 3.95 -7.72
CA LYS A 200 -12.13 5.36 -8.13
C LYS A 200 -12.10 5.51 -9.64
N CYS A 201 -11.14 4.88 -10.32
CA CYS A 201 -11.02 4.97 -11.78
C CYS A 201 -12.28 4.41 -12.44
N TYR A 202 -12.75 3.24 -11.97
CA TYR A 202 -14.00 2.68 -12.50
C TYR A 202 -15.18 3.63 -12.28
N MET A 203 -15.41 4.11 -11.04
CA MET A 203 -16.56 4.97 -10.73
C MET A 203 -16.55 6.29 -11.51
N ASN A 204 -15.40 6.87 -11.81
CA ASN A 204 -15.23 8.10 -12.56
C ASN A 204 -15.19 7.90 -14.08
N GLY A 205 -15.14 6.67 -14.59
CA GLY A 205 -14.94 6.40 -16.02
C GLY A 205 -13.52 6.71 -16.52
N GLU A 206 -12.56 6.70 -15.61
CA GLU A 206 -11.14 6.94 -15.88
C GLU A 206 -10.43 5.62 -16.20
N LYS A 207 -9.34 5.70 -16.97
CA LYS A 207 -8.44 4.56 -17.15
C LYS A 207 -7.57 4.39 -15.92
N LEU A 208 -7.16 3.16 -15.64
CA LEU A 208 -6.15 2.89 -14.62
C LEU A 208 -4.87 3.66 -14.92
N PRO A 209 -4.21 4.23 -13.90
CA PRO A 209 -2.94 4.90 -14.09
C PRO A 209 -1.89 3.91 -14.59
N GLU A 210 -1.10 4.35 -15.57
CA GLU A 210 0.08 3.59 -15.96
C GLU A 210 1.22 3.86 -14.96
N PRO A 211 2.08 2.88 -14.72
CA PRO A 211 3.25 3.07 -13.87
C PRO A 211 4.11 4.22 -14.41
N VAL A 212 4.42 5.18 -13.56
CA VAL A 212 5.31 6.30 -13.91
C VAL A 212 6.72 5.76 -14.11
N CYS A 213 7.25 5.85 -15.32
CA CYS A 213 8.63 5.42 -15.59
C CYS A 213 9.65 6.36 -14.93
N ASP A 214 10.87 5.86 -14.75
CA ASP A 214 11.96 6.61 -14.10
C ASP A 214 12.24 7.96 -14.75
N GLN A 215 12.15 8.04 -16.08
CA GLN A 215 12.36 9.28 -16.82
C GLN A 215 11.27 10.32 -16.52
N GLN A 216 10.00 9.92 -16.57
CA GLN A 216 8.87 10.79 -16.27
C GLN A 216 8.94 11.31 -14.82
N ARG A 217 9.31 10.45 -13.88
CA ARG A 217 9.50 10.82 -12.48
C ARG A 217 10.65 11.81 -12.32
N GLN A 218 11.77 11.60 -13.02
CA GLN A 218 12.90 12.53 -13.01
C GLN A 218 12.52 13.90 -13.57
N GLU A 219 11.73 13.96 -14.63
CA GLU A 219 11.21 15.22 -15.18
C GLU A 219 10.31 15.98 -14.19
N VAL A 220 9.46 15.26 -13.44
CA VAL A 220 8.66 15.86 -12.37
C VAL A 220 9.54 16.43 -11.27
N TRP A 221 10.56 15.70 -10.81
CA TRP A 221 11.48 16.19 -9.78
C TRP A 221 12.30 17.37 -10.26
N ASN A 222 12.75 17.39 -11.51
CA ASN A 222 13.46 18.52 -12.09
C ASN A 222 12.59 19.79 -12.04
N ARG A 223 11.36 19.70 -12.53
CA ARG A 223 10.40 20.82 -12.51
C ARG A 223 10.07 21.31 -11.09
N LEU A 224 9.84 20.39 -10.14
CA LEU A 224 9.55 20.74 -8.75
C LEU A 224 10.76 21.40 -8.07
N SER A 225 11.96 20.86 -8.28
CA SER A 225 13.19 21.46 -7.75
C SER A 225 13.42 22.86 -8.30
N GLU A 226 13.27 23.06 -9.60
CA GLU A 226 13.36 24.39 -10.24
C GLU A 226 12.32 25.37 -9.68
N SER A 227 11.07 24.93 -9.49
CA SER A 227 10.02 25.75 -8.92
C SER A 227 10.36 26.21 -7.50
N VAL A 228 10.93 25.33 -6.67
CA VAL A 228 11.40 25.68 -5.31
C VAL A 228 12.55 26.67 -5.36
N GLU A 229 13.52 26.52 -6.28
CA GLU A 229 14.63 27.47 -6.43
C GLU A 229 14.12 28.84 -6.87
N GLN A 230 13.20 28.91 -7.83
CA GLN A 230 12.58 30.17 -8.28
C GLN A 230 11.81 30.83 -7.14
N TYR A 231 11.05 30.07 -6.37
CA TYR A 231 10.31 30.58 -5.22
C TYR A 231 11.25 31.18 -4.17
N ILE A 232 12.35 30.48 -3.84
CA ILE A 232 13.36 30.98 -2.87
C ILE A 232 14.06 32.21 -3.38
N ALA A 233 14.42 32.28 -4.66
CA ALA A 233 15.08 33.42 -5.26
C ALA A 233 14.22 34.72 -5.26
N ALA A 234 12.88 34.51 -5.25
CA ALA A 234 11.95 35.68 -5.22
C ALA A 234 11.78 36.29 -3.82
N PHE A 235 12.33 35.69 -2.75
CA PHE A 235 12.22 36.26 -1.40
C PHE A 235 13.04 37.56 -1.26
N PRO A 236 12.41 38.66 -0.83
CA PRO A 236 13.10 39.90 -0.63
C PRO A 236 14.03 39.86 0.60
N GLN A 237 15.21 40.39 0.46
CA GLN A 237 16.19 40.55 1.56
C GLN A 237 15.93 41.88 2.27
N LYS A 238 14.93 41.96 3.15
CA LYS A 238 14.53 43.21 3.82
C LYS A 238 15.12 43.36 5.23
N TYR A 239 15.38 42.25 5.90
CA TYR A 239 15.80 42.21 7.29
C TYR A 239 17.10 41.42 7.46
N ALA A 240 17.88 41.74 8.50
CA ALA A 240 19.14 41.04 8.79
C ALA A 240 18.95 39.48 8.92
N ILE A 241 17.81 39.04 9.41
CA ILE A 241 17.48 37.61 9.52
C ILE A 241 17.33 36.93 8.14
N ASP A 242 17.03 37.65 7.09
CA ASP A 242 16.83 37.06 5.76
C ASP A 242 18.15 36.58 5.15
N ALA A 243 19.26 37.28 5.43
CA ALA A 243 20.60 36.84 5.06
C ALA A 243 20.96 35.48 5.76
N GLU A 244 20.61 35.35 7.03
CA GLU A 244 20.87 34.12 7.77
C GLU A 244 19.95 32.97 7.28
N ARG A 245 18.69 33.22 6.98
CA ARG A 245 17.78 32.27 6.35
C ARG A 245 18.32 31.77 5.01
N THR A 246 18.84 32.67 4.20
CA THR A 246 19.44 32.32 2.91
C THR A 246 20.68 31.45 3.11
N ARG A 247 21.55 31.80 4.07
CA ARG A 247 22.74 31.03 4.43
C ARG A 247 22.37 29.60 4.85
N ILE A 248 21.38 29.44 5.73
CA ILE A 248 20.89 28.13 6.20
C ILE A 248 20.32 27.32 5.02
N SER A 249 19.49 27.95 4.18
CA SER A 249 18.90 27.32 2.99
C SER A 249 19.98 26.83 2.02
N ASN A 250 21.03 27.64 1.78
CA ASN A 250 22.15 27.26 0.91
C ASN A 250 22.97 26.11 1.49
N LEU A 251 23.19 26.08 2.81
CA LEU A 251 23.86 24.96 3.48
C LEU A 251 23.03 23.67 3.32
N CYS A 252 21.71 23.72 3.47
CA CYS A 252 20.84 22.59 3.25
C CYS A 252 20.95 22.05 1.82
N LEU A 253 20.95 22.94 0.82
CA LEU A 253 21.15 22.56 -0.57
C LEU A 253 22.51 21.89 -0.78
N GLN A 254 23.58 22.49 -0.30
CA GLN A 254 24.94 21.96 -0.41
C GLN A 254 25.06 20.57 0.21
N VAL A 255 24.48 20.35 1.40
CA VAL A 255 24.46 19.04 2.05
C VAL A 255 23.70 18.01 1.21
N ALA A 256 22.56 18.39 0.61
CA ALA A 256 21.81 17.50 -0.29
C ALA A 256 22.61 17.11 -1.54
N GLU A 257 23.39 18.04 -2.11
CA GLU A 257 24.23 17.78 -3.28
C GLU A 257 25.43 16.89 -2.98
N GLN A 258 26.07 17.09 -1.84
CA GLN A 258 27.31 16.40 -1.48
C GLN A 258 27.09 15.04 -0.84
N ASN A 259 25.91 14.74 -0.31
CA ASN A 259 25.65 13.53 0.45
C ASN A 259 24.55 12.67 -0.19
N ASP A 260 24.56 11.38 0.15
CA ASP A 260 23.58 10.40 -0.31
C ASP A 260 22.50 10.12 0.74
N ARG A 261 21.79 9.00 0.62
CA ARG A 261 20.74 8.60 1.56
C ARG A 261 21.26 8.51 2.97
N GLY A 262 20.50 9.04 3.93
CA GLY A 262 20.88 9.04 5.32
C GLY A 262 19.85 9.71 6.23
N ILE A 263 20.18 9.79 7.51
CA ILE A 263 19.40 10.52 8.52
C ILE A 263 20.08 11.86 8.75
N TYR A 264 19.37 12.94 8.46
CA TYR A 264 19.84 14.32 8.60
C TYR A 264 19.05 15.04 9.68
N ARG A 265 19.72 15.89 10.43
CA ARG A 265 19.12 16.74 11.47
C ARG A 265 19.36 18.19 11.17
N LEU A 266 18.31 19.01 11.18
CA LEU A 266 18.38 20.45 11.01
C LEU A 266 18.09 21.17 12.33
N TYR A 267 19.13 21.71 12.96
CA TYR A 267 19.02 22.49 14.20
C TYR A 267 19.05 23.97 13.88
N VAL A 268 17.90 24.60 13.89
CA VAL A 268 17.73 26.03 13.61
C VAL A 268 16.70 26.61 14.58
N PRO A 269 16.93 27.79 15.16
CA PRO A 269 15.95 28.47 16.01
C PRO A 269 14.59 28.70 15.32
N THR A 270 13.56 28.93 16.12
CA THR A 270 12.25 29.32 15.60
C THR A 270 12.37 30.60 14.78
N GLY A 271 11.72 30.68 13.63
CA GLY A 271 11.84 31.81 12.71
C GLY A 271 13.02 31.76 11.74
N GLY A 272 13.95 30.82 11.89
CA GLY A 272 15.14 30.66 11.02
C GLY A 272 14.90 29.98 9.67
N GLY A 273 13.65 29.80 9.22
CA GLY A 273 13.33 29.28 7.89
C GLY A 273 13.41 27.77 7.73
N LYS A 274 13.30 26.97 8.80
CA LYS A 274 13.40 25.51 8.80
C LYS A 274 12.55 24.81 7.73
N THR A 275 11.29 25.20 7.61
CA THR A 275 10.33 24.55 6.70
C THR A 275 10.80 24.63 5.25
N LEU A 276 11.16 25.85 4.81
CA LEU A 276 11.58 26.07 3.43
C LEU A 276 12.97 25.48 3.14
N ALA A 277 13.92 25.62 4.08
CA ALA A 277 15.24 25.01 3.96
C ALA A 277 15.16 23.48 3.93
N GLY A 278 14.29 22.88 4.77
CA GLY A 278 14.02 21.44 4.76
C GLY A 278 13.33 20.97 3.48
N LEU A 279 12.36 21.73 2.97
CA LEU A 279 11.72 21.43 1.68
C LEU A 279 12.74 21.45 0.54
N ARG A 280 13.59 22.48 0.46
CA ARG A 280 14.65 22.60 -0.55
C ARG A 280 15.60 21.39 -0.50
N PHE A 281 16.02 20.99 0.71
CA PHE A 281 16.82 19.79 0.91
C PHE A 281 16.12 18.53 0.38
N CYS A 282 14.86 18.31 0.76
CA CYS A 282 14.10 17.12 0.35
C CYS A 282 13.88 17.08 -1.17
N MET A 283 13.56 18.22 -1.80
CA MET A 283 13.37 18.28 -3.26
C MET A 283 14.66 17.98 -4.01
N ARG A 284 15.80 18.51 -3.55
CA ARG A 284 17.10 18.21 -4.15
C ARG A 284 17.52 16.75 -3.97
N MET A 285 17.29 16.18 -2.78
CA MET A 285 17.54 14.76 -2.53
C MET A 285 16.62 13.87 -3.38
N ALA A 286 15.34 14.20 -3.49
CA ALA A 286 14.39 13.47 -4.31
C ALA A 286 14.78 13.49 -5.80
N GLN A 287 15.19 14.65 -6.31
CA GLN A 287 15.70 14.81 -7.66
C GLN A 287 16.96 13.98 -7.90
N LYS A 288 17.95 14.06 -7.01
CA LYS A 288 19.22 13.33 -7.11
C LYS A 288 19.03 11.80 -7.06
N GLN A 289 18.11 11.33 -6.23
CA GLN A 289 17.86 9.91 -5.98
C GLN A 289 16.74 9.33 -6.84
N ASN A 290 16.10 10.13 -7.68
CA ASN A 290 14.87 9.77 -8.40
C ASN A 290 13.84 9.11 -7.47
N ALA A 291 13.58 9.75 -6.30
CA ALA A 291 12.74 9.21 -5.25
C ALA A 291 11.31 8.99 -5.74
N GLN A 292 10.63 7.99 -5.21
CA GLN A 292 9.22 7.75 -5.55
C GLN A 292 8.31 8.79 -4.89
N HIS A 293 8.55 9.12 -3.62
CA HIS A 293 7.73 10.03 -2.83
C HIS A 293 8.58 10.86 -1.87
N VAL A 294 8.04 12.01 -1.49
CA VAL A 294 8.49 12.80 -0.34
C VAL A 294 7.31 12.94 0.61
N PHE A 295 7.50 12.53 1.87
CA PHE A 295 6.50 12.63 2.91
C PHE A 295 6.90 13.71 3.91
N TYR A 296 5.99 14.63 4.20
CA TYR A 296 6.14 15.63 5.23
C TYR A 296 5.22 15.32 6.41
N PHE A 297 5.82 15.08 7.57
CA PHE A 297 5.09 14.80 8.80
C PHE A 297 5.18 15.98 9.77
N SER A 298 4.05 16.42 10.27
CA SER A 298 3.96 17.43 11.31
C SER A 298 3.14 16.91 12.49
N PRO A 299 3.56 17.13 13.75
CA PRO A 299 2.82 16.65 14.91
C PRO A 299 1.51 17.41 15.15
N TYR A 300 1.32 18.58 14.52
CA TYR A 300 0.15 19.43 14.70
C TYR A 300 -0.55 19.72 13.38
N LYS A 301 -1.86 19.49 13.34
CA LYS A 301 -2.70 19.75 12.16
C LYS A 301 -2.64 21.23 11.70
N SER A 302 -2.56 22.18 12.63
CA SER A 302 -2.44 23.61 12.32
C SER A 302 -1.17 23.96 11.54
N ILE A 303 -0.05 23.29 11.81
CA ILE A 303 1.21 23.51 11.10
C ILE A 303 1.11 22.94 9.67
N THR A 304 0.46 21.80 9.49
CA THR A 304 0.27 21.21 8.16
C THR A 304 -0.58 22.11 7.28
N THR A 305 -1.67 22.68 7.81
CA THR A 305 -2.54 23.61 7.07
C THR A 305 -1.85 24.94 6.71
N GLN A 306 -0.86 25.39 7.50
CA GLN A 306 -0.09 26.61 7.17
C GLN A 306 0.97 26.38 6.08
N ASN A 307 1.39 25.14 5.87
CA ASN A 307 2.45 24.75 4.95
C ASN A 307 1.93 24.08 3.66
N SER A 308 0.62 23.88 3.56
CA SER A 308 -0.08 23.42 2.36
C SER A 308 -0.62 24.62 1.56
#